data_f23fafda1b1440109e1df300db4359e3
#
_entry.id   f23fafda1b1440109e1df300db4359e3
#
_cell.length_a   1.000
_cell.length_b   1.000
_cell.length_c   1.000
_cell.angle_alpha   90.00
_cell.angle_beta   90.00
_cell.angle_gamma   90.00
#
_symmetry.space_group_name_H-M   'P 1'
#
loop_
_entity.id
_entity.type
_entity.pdbx_description
1 polymer ?
#
loop_
_entity_poly.entity_id
_entity_poly.type
_entity_poly.pdbx_seq_one_letter_code
_entity_poly.pdbx_strand_id
1 'polypeptide(L)'
;MAGNSFSDPGLATQWHYANSGSNLFDYQNELGNGSEIGCDVGCMEAWKKCTGDPSIIVAVLDEGVMNTHPDLAGNIWVNEGEELYADTDADGNGYKDDKYGYNFVS
;
A
#
# COMPACT_ATOMS: atom_id res chain seq x y z
N MET A 1 24.99 -9.52 -0.60
CA MET A 1 23.55 -9.64 -0.85
C MET A 1 23.20 -8.62 -1.90
N ALA A 2 22.67 -9.04 -3.06
CA ALA A 2 22.26 -8.14 -4.13
C ALA A 2 21.12 -7.28 -3.57
N GLY A 3 21.29 -5.96 -3.60
CA GLY A 3 20.23 -5.04 -3.19
C GLY A 3 19.02 -5.25 -4.11
N ASN A 4 17.84 -5.42 -3.54
CA ASN A 4 16.60 -5.42 -4.30
C ASN A 4 16.50 -4.08 -5.02
N SER A 5 16.73 -4.09 -6.33
CA SER A 5 16.43 -2.95 -7.15
C SER A 5 14.94 -3.01 -7.48
N PHE A 6 14.15 -2.13 -6.89
CA PHE A 6 12.76 -1.96 -7.28
C PHE A 6 12.71 -1.39 -8.69
N SER A 7 11.91 -2.00 -9.56
CA SER A 7 11.80 -1.63 -10.97
C SER A 7 10.59 -0.74 -11.27
N ASP A 8 9.88 -0.29 -10.25
CA ASP A 8 8.74 0.60 -10.42
C ASP A 8 9.20 1.95 -11.01
N PRO A 9 8.72 2.33 -12.21
CA PRO A 9 9.10 3.58 -12.84
C PRO A 9 8.61 4.82 -12.07
N GLY A 10 7.58 4.71 -11.24
CA GLY A 10 7.07 5.77 -10.40
C GLY A 10 7.87 6.01 -9.12
N LEU A 11 8.73 5.09 -8.72
CA LEU A 11 9.46 5.18 -7.45
C LEU A 11 10.30 6.46 -7.34
N ALA A 12 10.91 6.90 -8.43
CA ALA A 12 11.74 8.11 -8.45
C ALA A 12 10.98 9.41 -8.13
N THR A 13 9.65 9.41 -8.28
CA THR A 13 8.78 10.55 -7.98
C THR A 13 8.14 10.46 -6.58
N GLN A 14 8.31 9.34 -5.90
CA GLN A 14 7.75 9.07 -4.57
C GLN A 14 8.75 9.50 -3.48
N TRP A 15 8.94 10.81 -3.35
CA TRP A 15 9.89 11.41 -2.42
C TRP A 15 9.73 10.96 -0.97
N HIS A 16 8.53 10.60 -0.56
CA HIS A 16 8.24 10.11 0.79
C HIS A 16 8.90 8.75 1.09
N TYR A 17 9.26 7.98 0.07
CA TYR A 17 10.03 6.74 0.23
C TYR A 17 11.54 6.96 0.21
N ALA A 18 12.01 7.94 -0.60
CA ALA A 18 13.41 8.27 -0.71
C ALA A 18 13.58 9.73 -1.15
N ASN A 19 13.85 10.62 -0.21
CA ASN A 19 14.03 12.03 -0.49
C ASN A 19 15.50 12.35 -0.82
N SER A 20 15.79 12.53 -2.10
CA SER A 20 17.11 12.92 -2.60
C SER A 20 17.33 14.43 -2.67
N GLY A 21 16.35 15.24 -2.30
CA GLY A 21 16.38 16.70 -2.44
C GLY A 21 16.08 17.19 -3.86
N SER A 22 15.82 16.30 -4.82
CA SER A 22 15.56 16.63 -6.23
C SER A 22 14.15 16.21 -6.66
N ASN A 23 13.13 16.70 -5.98
CA ASN A 23 11.76 16.29 -6.24
C ASN A 23 11.12 17.07 -7.37
N LEU A 24 10.53 16.36 -8.34
CA LEU A 24 9.80 16.94 -9.48
C LEU A 24 8.53 17.71 -9.07
N PHE A 25 8.05 17.52 -7.85
CA PHE A 25 6.86 18.17 -7.28
C PHE A 25 7.20 19.20 -6.20
N ASP A 26 8.43 19.68 -6.19
CA ASP A 26 8.84 20.69 -5.23
C ASP A 26 8.30 22.09 -5.64
N TYR A 27 7.04 22.34 -5.34
CA TYR A 27 6.43 23.66 -5.42
C TYR A 27 7.13 24.70 -4.53
N GLN A 28 8.03 24.25 -3.65
CA GLN A 28 8.74 25.10 -2.71
C GLN A 28 9.99 25.72 -3.29
N ASN A 29 10.42 25.31 -4.49
CA ASN A 29 11.56 25.93 -5.20
C ASN A 29 11.32 27.44 -5.46
N GLU A 30 10.07 27.88 -5.63
CA GLU A 30 9.74 29.29 -5.75
C GLU A 30 9.89 30.08 -4.43
N LEU A 31 9.89 29.37 -3.31
CA LEU A 31 10.06 29.95 -1.96
C LEU A 31 11.47 29.74 -1.37
N GLY A 32 12.37 29.13 -2.12
CA GLY A 32 13.74 28.86 -1.66
C GLY A 32 13.86 27.78 -0.56
N ASN A 33 12.78 27.06 -0.29
CA ASN A 33 12.75 25.98 0.69
C ASN A 33 12.74 24.63 -0.03
N GLY A 34 13.90 24.23 -0.57
CA GLY A 34 14.06 22.89 -1.13
C GLY A 34 13.73 21.80 -0.10
N SER A 35 13.33 20.62 -0.58
CA SER A 35 13.11 19.50 0.33
C SER A 35 14.42 19.08 0.99
N GLU A 36 14.40 18.86 2.28
CA GLU A 36 15.57 18.41 3.04
C GLU A 36 15.89 16.96 2.70
N ILE A 37 17.12 16.70 2.28
CA ILE A 37 17.59 15.35 1.92
C ILE A 37 17.40 14.41 3.12
N GLY A 38 16.78 13.25 2.88
CA GLY A 38 16.56 12.24 3.90
C GLY A 38 15.38 12.51 4.82
N CYS A 39 14.62 13.59 4.62
CA CYS A 39 13.32 13.76 5.26
C CYS A 39 12.28 12.88 4.56
N ASP A 40 12.29 11.59 4.86
CA ASP A 40 11.41 10.56 4.32
C ASP A 40 11.08 9.49 5.37
N VAL A 41 10.31 8.49 5.01
CA VAL A 41 9.91 7.40 5.95
C VAL A 41 10.92 6.26 6.03
N GLY A 42 12.08 6.36 5.38
CA GLY A 42 13.17 5.39 5.45
C GLY A 42 12.87 4.04 4.79
N CYS A 43 11.94 4.00 3.83
CA CYS A 43 11.53 2.75 3.17
C CYS A 43 12.70 2.02 2.51
N MET A 44 13.63 2.72 1.89
CA MET A 44 14.75 2.09 1.17
C MET A 44 15.63 1.26 2.11
N GLU A 45 15.85 1.72 3.33
CA GLU A 45 16.60 0.99 4.36
C GLU A 45 15.76 -0.14 4.99
N ALA A 46 14.47 0.07 5.17
CA ALA A 46 13.55 -0.95 5.66
C ALA A 46 13.45 -2.12 4.68
N TRP A 47 13.32 -1.86 3.37
CA TRP A 47 13.21 -2.89 2.33
C TRP A 47 14.49 -3.71 2.13
N LYS A 48 15.65 -3.23 2.55
CA LYS A 48 16.87 -4.05 2.62
C LYS A 48 16.77 -5.16 3.66
N LYS A 49 15.91 -4.99 4.67
CA LYS A 49 15.69 -5.94 5.76
C LYS A 49 14.52 -6.86 5.47
N CYS A 50 13.40 -6.31 5.03
CA CYS A 50 12.18 -7.04 4.74
C CYS A 50 11.33 -6.25 3.74
N THR A 51 10.73 -6.95 2.78
CA THR A 51 9.78 -6.38 1.80
C THR A 51 8.33 -6.77 2.07
N GLY A 52 8.07 -7.32 3.24
CA GLY A 52 6.78 -7.82 3.68
C GLY A 52 6.76 -9.34 3.84
N ASP A 53 5.73 -9.83 4.49
CA ASP A 53 5.47 -11.26 4.69
C ASP A 53 3.96 -11.48 4.50
N PRO A 54 3.53 -12.42 3.64
CA PRO A 54 2.10 -12.65 3.35
C PRO A 54 1.32 -13.17 4.57
N SER A 55 1.97 -13.60 5.63
CA SER A 55 1.30 -13.97 6.88
C SER A 55 0.87 -12.75 7.71
N ILE A 56 1.35 -11.55 7.37
CA ILE A 56 1.00 -10.32 8.08
C ILE A 56 -0.17 -9.65 7.36
N ILE A 57 -1.31 -9.61 8.01
CA ILE A 57 -2.51 -8.96 7.50
C ILE A 57 -2.57 -7.52 8.03
N VAL A 58 -2.73 -6.57 7.12
CA VAL A 58 -2.89 -5.14 7.43
C VAL A 58 -4.33 -4.74 7.15
N ALA A 59 -5.04 -4.27 8.18
CA ALA A 59 -6.38 -3.72 8.02
C ALA A 59 -6.28 -2.24 7.59
N VAL A 60 -6.92 -1.91 6.48
CA VAL A 60 -7.06 -0.53 5.98
C VAL A 60 -8.47 -0.06 6.26
N LEU A 61 -8.62 0.91 7.17
CA LEU A 61 -9.89 1.53 7.52
C LEU A 61 -10.00 2.83 6.72
N ASP A 62 -10.71 2.77 5.60
CA ASP A 62 -10.80 3.86 4.63
C ASP A 62 -12.15 3.77 3.88
N GLU A 63 -12.38 4.62 2.91
CA GLU A 63 -13.54 4.56 2.00
C GLU A 63 -13.55 3.29 1.12
N GLY A 64 -12.42 2.63 0.99
CA GLY A 64 -12.24 1.37 0.27
C GLY A 64 -10.84 1.25 -0.35
N VAL A 65 -10.54 0.05 -0.83
CA VAL A 65 -9.30 -0.27 -1.53
C VAL A 65 -9.64 -0.80 -2.91
N MET A 66 -8.95 -0.30 -3.95
CA MET A 66 -9.11 -0.83 -5.30
C MET A 66 -8.43 -2.21 -5.42
N ASN A 67 -9.14 -3.26 -5.03
CA ASN A 67 -8.62 -4.63 -4.99
C ASN A 67 -8.21 -5.20 -6.35
N THR A 68 -8.66 -4.58 -7.44
CA THR A 68 -8.31 -4.95 -8.82
C THR A 68 -7.12 -4.16 -9.37
N HIS A 69 -6.54 -3.23 -8.59
CA HIS A 69 -5.37 -2.47 -9.05
C HIS A 69 -4.18 -3.42 -9.27
N PRO A 70 -3.46 -3.33 -10.41
CA PRO A 70 -2.37 -4.25 -10.73
C PRO A 70 -1.30 -4.39 -9.64
N ASP A 71 -0.94 -3.29 -8.97
CA ASP A 71 0.08 -3.29 -7.92
C ASP A 71 -0.44 -3.81 -6.57
N LEU A 72 -1.75 -3.87 -6.37
CA LEU A 72 -2.37 -4.28 -5.12
C LEU A 72 -2.93 -5.70 -5.17
N ALA A 73 -3.47 -6.11 -6.32
CA ALA A 73 -4.22 -7.36 -6.48
C ALA A 73 -3.48 -8.60 -5.96
N GLY A 74 -2.16 -8.65 -6.11
CA GLY A 74 -1.32 -9.75 -5.61
C GLY A 74 -1.12 -9.77 -4.10
N ASN A 75 -1.48 -8.70 -3.39
CA ASN A 75 -1.30 -8.54 -1.95
C ASN A 75 -2.62 -8.32 -1.19
N ILE A 76 -3.75 -8.33 -1.90
CA ILE A 76 -5.06 -8.21 -1.25
C ILE A 76 -5.34 -9.50 -0.47
N TRP A 77 -5.69 -9.34 0.80
CA TRP A 77 -6.18 -10.45 1.61
C TRP A 77 -7.55 -10.92 1.09
N VAL A 78 -7.75 -12.22 1.10
CA VAL A 78 -8.98 -12.85 0.63
C VAL A 78 -9.54 -13.74 1.74
N ASN A 79 -10.80 -13.53 2.10
CA ASN A 79 -11.54 -14.48 2.92
C ASN A 79 -11.95 -15.69 2.06
N GLU A 80 -11.25 -16.80 2.20
CA GLU A 80 -11.52 -18.03 1.43
C GLU A 80 -12.82 -18.72 1.88
N GLY A 81 -13.36 -18.36 3.05
CA GLY A 81 -14.62 -18.85 3.55
C GLY A 81 -15.84 -18.22 2.89
N GLU A 82 -15.67 -17.15 2.14
CA GLU A 82 -16.74 -16.35 1.56
C GLU A 82 -16.81 -16.43 0.03
N GLU A 83 -18.04 -16.33 -0.51
CA GLU A 83 -18.31 -16.18 -1.94
C GLU A 83 -18.86 -14.77 -2.21
N LEU A 84 -18.31 -14.11 -3.24
CA LEU A 84 -18.78 -12.77 -3.63
C LEU A 84 -20.22 -12.79 -4.16
N TYR A 85 -21.01 -11.83 -3.72
CA TYR A 85 -22.39 -11.60 -4.19
C TYR A 85 -23.35 -12.76 -3.89
N ALA A 86 -23.02 -13.60 -2.91
CA ALA A 86 -23.87 -14.70 -2.49
C ALA A 86 -24.99 -14.26 -1.53
N ASP A 87 -24.88 -13.08 -0.93
CA ASP A 87 -25.74 -12.55 0.14
C ASP A 87 -25.85 -13.52 1.34
N THR A 88 -24.77 -14.27 1.57
CA THR A 88 -24.67 -15.24 2.67
C THR A 88 -23.43 -14.96 3.50
N ASP A 89 -23.48 -15.35 4.77
CA ASP A 89 -22.35 -15.43 5.67
C ASP A 89 -21.93 -16.91 5.71
N ALA A 90 -21.04 -17.29 4.78
CA ALA A 90 -20.71 -18.69 4.56
C ALA A 90 -19.75 -19.25 5.61
N ASP A 91 -18.92 -18.42 6.22
CA ASP A 91 -17.99 -18.81 7.28
C ASP A 91 -18.57 -18.60 8.70
N GLY A 92 -19.73 -17.95 8.82
CA GLY A 92 -20.44 -17.76 10.09
C GLY A 92 -19.79 -16.72 11.02
N ASN A 93 -19.04 -15.76 10.45
CA ASN A 93 -18.34 -14.73 11.21
C ASN A 93 -19.22 -13.52 11.56
N GLY A 94 -20.43 -13.43 11.02
CA GLY A 94 -21.42 -12.37 11.23
C GLY A 94 -21.44 -11.31 10.14
N TYR A 95 -20.60 -11.43 9.11
CA TYR A 95 -20.50 -10.50 7.99
C TYR A 95 -20.71 -11.25 6.67
N LYS A 96 -21.67 -10.79 5.87
CA LYS A 96 -21.98 -11.39 4.58
C LYS A 96 -21.05 -10.83 3.50
N ASP A 97 -20.66 -11.66 2.55
CA ASP A 97 -19.89 -11.25 1.38
C ASP A 97 -18.57 -10.50 1.71
N ASP A 98 -17.96 -10.76 2.87
CA ASP A 98 -16.76 -10.06 3.33
C ASP A 98 -15.44 -10.58 2.72
N LYS A 99 -15.51 -11.07 1.48
CA LYS A 99 -14.41 -11.71 0.77
C LYS A 99 -13.12 -10.86 0.70
N TYR A 100 -13.25 -9.55 0.52
CA TYR A 100 -12.13 -8.60 0.44
C TYR A 100 -12.16 -7.52 1.54
N GLY A 101 -12.97 -7.75 2.55
CA GLY A 101 -13.26 -6.80 3.60
C GLY A 101 -14.75 -6.46 3.66
N TYR A 102 -15.13 -5.56 4.52
CA TYR A 102 -16.53 -5.28 4.81
C TYR A 102 -16.84 -3.78 4.77
N ASN A 103 -18.03 -3.43 4.25
CA ASN A 103 -18.53 -2.06 4.27
C ASN A 103 -19.35 -1.82 5.54
N PHE A 104 -18.82 -1.02 6.44
CA PHE A 104 -19.49 -0.63 7.69
C PHE A 104 -20.38 0.61 7.55
N VAL A 105 -20.43 1.21 6.36
CA VAL A 105 -21.22 2.41 6.06
C VAL A 105 -22.40 2.00 5.17
N SER A 106 -23.61 2.10 5.66
CA SER A 106 -24.86 1.79 4.93
C SER A 106 -25.47 3.06 4.33
#